data_154ba24c129c60bb0950af9da790f8e7
#
_entry.id   154ba24c129c60bb0950af9da790f8e7
#
_cell.length_a   1.000
_cell.length_b   1.000
_cell.length_c   1.000
_cell.angle_alpha   90.00
_cell.angle_beta   90.00
_cell.angle_gamma   90.00
#
_symmetry.space_group_name_H-M   'P 1'
#
loop_
_entity.id
_entity.type
_entity.pdbx_description
1 polymer ?
#
loop_
_entity_poly.entity_id
_entity_poly.type
_entity_poly.pdbx_seq_one_letter_code
_entity_poly.pdbx_strand_id
1 'polypeptide(L)'
;MTDNIVSEERPRSKPRFKKKKKSRAACVIRRILLVLLTVILAVLAALLGVVYVMEKGPSETARNLFVISCRETSAIKWVPNIFLSNEQVELIAAQNAIQETDDITDPGLVKIPAPADIKEAAGSDPDIDPDGDGIDIIDVSGSTFKGKMMVVYDPSRVFVGISGKFGLEEHGKTLPEIYDSYDNIVGAINGGGFDDRPGHMTGGEPWGIVMSQGEVLWGTPMYYTWDTIGITCDNKLVVGRMTVQEAVDMGVRDAVKFGPI
;
A
#
# COMPACT_ATOMS: atom_id res chain seq x y z
N MET A 1 99.73 40.92 -22.74
CA MET A 1 99.08 39.86 -23.56
C MET A 1 98.18 39.08 -22.66
N THR A 2 96.93 39.40 -22.64
CA THR A 2 95.91 38.79 -21.81
C THR A 2 94.70 38.44 -22.72
N ASP A 3 94.62 37.18 -23.05
CA ASP A 3 93.50 36.65 -23.88
C ASP A 3 92.22 36.58 -23.05
N ASN A 4 91.20 37.31 -23.49
CA ASN A 4 89.85 37.25 -22.98
C ASN A 4 89.14 36.09 -23.67
N ILE A 5 88.83 35.02 -22.93
CA ILE A 5 87.94 33.94 -23.36
C ILE A 5 86.53 34.36 -23.04
N VAL A 6 85.74 34.71 -24.05
CA VAL A 6 84.32 34.94 -23.96
C VAL A 6 83.60 33.55 -24.02
N SER A 7 83.02 33.16 -22.94
CA SER A 7 82.18 31.96 -22.87
C SER A 7 80.75 32.25 -23.41
N GLU A 8 80.45 31.68 -24.55
CA GLU A 8 79.15 31.75 -25.23
C GLU A 8 78.07 30.85 -24.51
N GLU A 9 77.15 31.47 -23.75
CA GLU A 9 76.05 30.78 -23.10
C GLU A 9 75.03 30.37 -24.17
N ARG A 10 74.81 29.02 -24.34
CA ARG A 10 73.77 28.47 -25.19
C ARG A 10 72.43 28.67 -24.52
N PRO A 11 71.38 29.13 -25.23
CA PRO A 11 70.03 29.31 -24.65
C PRO A 11 69.38 27.96 -24.24
N ARG A 12 69.01 27.87 -22.99
CA ARG A 12 68.25 26.70 -22.46
C ARG A 12 66.92 26.56 -23.19
N SER A 13 66.67 25.44 -23.91
CA SER A 13 65.42 25.11 -24.54
C SER A 13 64.32 24.87 -23.49
N LYS A 14 63.21 25.61 -23.60
CA LYS A 14 62.02 25.43 -22.74
C LYS A 14 61.44 24.04 -22.89
N PRO A 15 61.01 23.33 -21.82
CA PRO A 15 60.47 22.01 -21.90
C PRO A 15 59.14 22.04 -22.70
N ARG A 16 59.12 21.32 -23.82
CA ARG A 16 57.89 21.09 -24.60
C ARG A 16 56.98 20.14 -23.83
N PHE A 17 55.92 20.64 -23.20
CA PHE A 17 54.86 19.84 -22.65
C PHE A 17 54.18 19.05 -23.78
N LYS A 18 54.41 17.75 -23.86
CA LYS A 18 53.70 16.84 -24.76
C LYS A 18 52.24 16.76 -24.34
N LYS A 19 51.33 17.41 -25.05
CA LYS A 19 49.89 17.20 -24.90
C LYS A 19 49.57 15.71 -25.09
N LYS A 20 49.19 15.00 -24.02
CA LYS A 20 48.75 13.60 -24.09
C LYS A 20 47.58 13.51 -25.08
N LYS A 21 47.76 12.83 -26.21
CA LYS A 21 46.68 12.52 -27.14
C LYS A 21 45.65 11.67 -26.39
N LYS A 22 44.45 12.21 -26.15
CA LYS A 22 43.31 11.40 -25.59
C LYS A 22 43.05 10.25 -26.52
N SER A 23 43.01 9.02 -25.99
CA SER A 23 42.73 7.82 -26.81
C SER A 23 41.36 7.95 -27.46
N ARG A 24 41.18 7.46 -28.68
CA ARG A 24 39.88 7.46 -29.37
C ARG A 24 38.81 6.76 -28.54
N ALA A 25 39.16 5.70 -27.82
CA ALA A 25 38.27 4.98 -26.89
C ALA A 25 37.77 5.88 -25.75
N ALA A 26 38.65 6.69 -25.12
CA ALA A 26 38.22 7.62 -24.07
C ALA A 26 37.24 8.70 -24.57
N CYS A 27 37.38 9.10 -25.84
CA CYS A 27 36.49 10.07 -26.47
C CYS A 27 35.10 9.47 -26.74
N VAL A 28 35.03 8.20 -27.17
CA VAL A 28 33.80 7.46 -27.40
C VAL A 28 33.07 7.18 -26.08
N ILE A 29 33.78 6.71 -25.07
CA ILE A 29 33.20 6.46 -23.73
C ILE A 29 32.63 7.77 -23.17
N ARG A 30 33.32 8.89 -23.26
CA ARG A 30 32.79 10.17 -22.81
C ARG A 30 31.49 10.58 -23.53
N ARG A 31 31.40 10.32 -24.84
CA ARG A 31 30.19 10.60 -25.62
C ARG A 31 29.03 9.74 -25.19
N ILE A 32 29.26 8.44 -24.97
CA ILE A 32 28.25 7.52 -24.47
C ILE A 32 27.76 7.97 -23.09
N LEU A 33 28.65 8.28 -22.17
CA LEU A 33 28.28 8.79 -20.84
C LEU A 33 27.49 10.09 -20.90
N LEU A 34 27.84 11.03 -21.80
CA LEU A 34 27.08 12.26 -21.99
C LEU A 34 25.68 11.98 -22.53
N VAL A 35 25.55 11.08 -23.50
CA VAL A 35 24.22 10.69 -24.03
C VAL A 35 23.39 10.03 -22.95
N LEU A 36 23.95 9.09 -22.18
CA LEU A 36 23.25 8.45 -21.06
C LEU A 36 22.80 9.48 -20.01
N LEU A 37 23.69 10.39 -19.63
CA LEU A 37 23.35 11.47 -18.70
C LEU A 37 22.23 12.35 -19.24
N THR A 38 22.27 12.72 -20.51
CA THR A 38 21.22 13.54 -21.15
C THR A 38 19.87 12.82 -21.14
N VAL A 39 19.86 11.51 -21.45
CA VAL A 39 18.64 10.70 -21.41
C VAL A 39 18.08 10.62 -19.99
N ILE A 40 18.94 10.37 -19.00
CA ILE A 40 18.51 10.32 -17.58
C ILE A 40 17.90 11.66 -17.16
N LEU A 41 18.56 12.78 -17.48
CA LEU A 41 18.06 14.11 -17.14
C LEU A 41 16.73 14.41 -17.85
N ALA A 42 16.58 13.99 -19.12
CA ALA A 42 15.32 14.16 -19.86
C ALA A 42 14.17 13.35 -19.22
N VAL A 43 14.43 12.11 -18.80
CA VAL A 43 13.44 11.28 -18.12
C VAL A 43 13.06 11.89 -16.76
N LEU A 44 14.04 12.34 -15.97
CA LEU A 44 13.78 13.01 -14.70
C LEU A 44 12.96 14.29 -14.89
N ALA A 45 13.30 15.11 -15.88
CA ALA A 45 12.52 16.32 -16.19
C ALA A 45 11.08 15.99 -16.62
N ALA A 46 10.87 14.93 -17.40
CA ALA A 46 9.55 14.46 -17.79
C ALA A 46 8.74 14.00 -16.58
N LEU A 47 9.34 13.21 -15.69
CA LEU A 47 8.68 12.74 -14.46
C LEU A 47 8.29 13.90 -13.54
N LEU A 48 9.22 14.87 -13.32
CA LEU A 48 8.92 16.07 -12.55
C LEU A 48 7.82 16.91 -13.20
N GLY A 49 7.80 16.98 -14.53
CA GLY A 49 6.73 17.65 -15.28
C GLY A 49 5.37 17.00 -15.07
N VAL A 50 5.31 15.66 -15.05
CA VAL A 50 4.07 14.93 -14.74
C VAL A 50 3.61 15.24 -13.31
N VAL A 51 4.49 15.13 -12.32
CA VAL A 51 4.18 15.45 -10.91
C VAL A 51 3.68 16.89 -10.80
N TYR A 52 4.35 17.84 -11.44
CA TYR A 52 3.94 19.25 -11.46
C TYR A 52 2.51 19.44 -12.02
N VAL A 53 2.20 18.79 -13.14
CA VAL A 53 0.86 18.88 -13.75
C VAL A 53 -0.21 18.23 -12.85
N MET A 54 0.11 17.12 -12.21
CA MET A 54 -0.82 16.46 -11.28
C MET A 54 -1.10 17.32 -10.05
N GLU A 55 -0.09 18.00 -9.51
CA GLU A 55 -0.21 18.78 -8.26
C GLU A 55 -0.66 20.24 -8.47
N LYS A 56 -0.23 20.88 -9.55
CA LYS A 56 -0.48 22.31 -9.84
C LYS A 56 -1.41 22.53 -11.04
N GLY A 57 -1.81 21.46 -11.71
CA GLY A 57 -2.76 21.55 -12.84
C GLY A 57 -4.18 21.97 -12.39
N PRO A 58 -5.06 22.23 -13.35
CA PRO A 58 -6.39 22.79 -13.08
C PRO A 58 -7.38 21.79 -12.46
N SER A 59 -7.08 20.50 -12.48
CA SER A 59 -7.98 19.47 -11.96
C SER A 59 -7.72 19.19 -10.48
N GLU A 60 -8.66 19.63 -9.67
CA GLU A 60 -8.66 19.37 -8.21
C GLU A 60 -8.78 17.88 -7.90
N THR A 61 -9.65 17.17 -8.61
CA THR A 61 -9.84 15.73 -8.46
C THR A 61 -8.56 14.96 -8.77
N ALA A 62 -7.85 15.30 -9.86
CA ALA A 62 -6.60 14.64 -10.21
C ALA A 62 -5.52 14.86 -9.15
N ARG A 63 -5.43 16.09 -8.63
CA ARG A 63 -4.50 16.43 -7.54
C ARG A 63 -4.81 15.63 -6.28
N ASN A 64 -6.06 15.61 -5.84
CA ASN A 64 -6.47 14.91 -4.62
C ASN A 64 -6.21 13.41 -4.73
N LEU A 65 -6.61 12.77 -5.85
CA LEU A 65 -6.35 11.35 -6.09
C LEU A 65 -4.85 11.04 -6.12
N PHE A 66 -4.04 11.90 -6.75
CA PHE A 66 -2.60 11.73 -6.80
C PHE A 66 -1.97 11.79 -5.40
N VAL A 67 -2.32 12.81 -4.61
CA VAL A 67 -1.81 12.98 -3.24
C VAL A 67 -2.18 11.80 -2.36
N ILE A 68 -3.45 11.37 -2.37
CA ILE A 68 -3.94 10.25 -1.56
C ILE A 68 -3.21 8.97 -1.96
N SER A 69 -3.18 8.64 -3.27
CA SER A 69 -2.52 7.43 -3.77
C SER A 69 -1.02 7.38 -3.41
N CYS A 70 -0.33 8.53 -3.44
CA CYS A 70 1.07 8.59 -3.02
C CYS A 70 1.22 8.37 -1.52
N ARG A 71 0.31 8.88 -0.69
CA ARG A 71 0.36 8.71 0.77
C ARG A 71 0.12 7.27 1.22
N GLU A 72 -0.75 6.55 0.53
CA GLU A 72 -1.01 5.13 0.80
C GLU A 72 0.16 4.23 0.43
N THR A 73 1.13 4.73 -0.33
CA THR A 73 2.28 3.96 -0.77
C THR A 73 3.54 4.38 -0.04
N SER A 74 4.08 3.54 0.83
CA SER A 74 5.27 3.84 1.67
C SER A 74 6.47 4.34 0.87
N ALA A 75 6.68 3.82 -0.35
CA ALA A 75 7.83 4.15 -1.19
C ALA A 75 7.79 5.57 -1.78
N ILE A 76 6.59 6.13 -2.03
CA ILE A 76 6.41 7.41 -2.74
C ILE A 76 5.63 8.45 -1.95
N LYS A 77 5.37 8.23 -0.66
CA LYS A 77 4.63 9.18 0.18
C LYS A 77 5.26 10.59 0.30
N TRP A 78 6.53 10.73 -0.05
CA TRP A 78 7.25 12.00 -0.09
C TRP A 78 7.05 12.80 -1.38
N VAL A 79 6.54 12.15 -2.46
CA VAL A 79 6.40 12.76 -3.80
C VAL A 79 5.48 13.97 -3.80
N PRO A 80 4.31 13.99 -3.12
CA PRO A 80 3.46 15.17 -3.06
C PRO A 80 4.15 16.40 -2.46
N ASN A 81 5.16 16.19 -1.63
CA ASN A 81 5.91 17.29 -1.01
C ASN A 81 6.96 17.94 -1.94
N ILE A 82 7.07 17.50 -3.20
CA ILE A 82 7.97 18.14 -4.18
C ILE A 82 7.46 19.54 -4.52
N PHE A 83 6.16 19.72 -4.74
CA PHE A 83 5.58 21.00 -5.13
C PHE A 83 4.46 21.49 -4.20
N LEU A 84 3.96 20.65 -3.28
CA LEU A 84 2.99 21.01 -2.25
C LEU A 84 3.66 21.13 -0.89
N SER A 85 3.17 22.04 -0.05
CA SER A 85 3.59 22.10 1.36
C SER A 85 2.97 20.95 2.16
N ASN A 86 3.61 20.58 3.29
CA ASN A 86 3.05 19.59 4.20
C ASN A 86 1.61 19.94 4.62
N GLU A 87 1.36 21.22 4.89
CA GLU A 87 0.03 21.72 5.26
C GLU A 87 -1.01 21.48 4.16
N GLN A 88 -0.65 21.71 2.89
CA GLN A 88 -1.53 21.44 1.75
C GLN A 88 -1.80 19.94 1.57
N VAL A 89 -0.78 19.11 1.73
CA VAL A 89 -0.92 17.65 1.65
C VAL A 89 -1.83 17.13 2.76
N GLU A 90 -1.66 17.60 4.01
CA GLU A 90 -2.51 17.22 5.14
C GLU A 90 -3.95 17.73 4.97
N LEU A 91 -4.14 18.94 4.44
CA LEU A 91 -5.48 19.47 4.16
C LEU A 91 -6.22 18.61 3.13
N ILE A 92 -5.54 18.23 2.04
CA ILE A 92 -6.12 17.35 1.02
C ILE A 92 -6.48 15.99 1.62
N ALA A 93 -5.59 15.43 2.45
CA ALA A 93 -5.85 14.17 3.12
C ALA A 93 -7.06 14.26 4.05
N ALA A 94 -7.13 15.30 4.88
CA ALA A 94 -8.25 15.52 5.80
C ALA A 94 -9.58 15.74 5.09
N GLN A 95 -9.60 16.45 3.97
CA GLN A 95 -10.81 16.67 3.17
C GLN A 95 -11.34 15.39 2.49
N ASN A 96 -10.48 14.42 2.28
CA ASN A 96 -10.83 13.15 1.63
C ASN A 96 -10.81 11.96 2.62
N ALA A 97 -10.52 12.23 3.90
CA ALA A 97 -10.62 11.24 4.96
C ALA A 97 -12.09 10.83 5.16
N ILE A 98 -12.29 9.55 5.40
CA ILE A 98 -13.58 9.05 5.87
C ILE A 98 -13.81 9.67 7.24
N GLN A 99 -15.00 10.23 7.47
CA GLN A 99 -15.36 10.71 8.80
C GLN A 99 -15.50 9.51 9.72
N GLU A 100 -14.63 9.42 10.71
CA GLU A 100 -14.76 8.44 11.77
C GLU A 100 -16.00 8.77 12.61
N THR A 101 -16.81 7.77 12.89
CA THR A 101 -17.88 7.86 13.87
C THR A 101 -17.46 7.03 15.08
N ASP A 102 -17.85 7.49 16.28
CA ASP A 102 -17.66 6.70 17.51
C ASP A 102 -18.76 5.63 17.68
N ASP A 103 -19.61 5.46 16.66
CA ASP A 103 -20.69 4.47 16.67
C ASP A 103 -20.15 3.07 16.53
N ILE A 104 -20.65 2.18 17.37
CA ILE A 104 -20.39 0.74 17.33
C ILE A 104 -21.68 0.04 16.90
N THR A 105 -21.56 -0.89 15.96
CA THR A 105 -22.70 -1.72 15.54
C THR A 105 -23.27 -2.47 16.75
N ASP A 106 -24.57 -2.30 17.01
CA ASP A 106 -25.31 -3.18 17.93
C ASP A 106 -25.72 -4.47 17.22
N PRO A 107 -25.10 -5.63 17.52
CA PRO A 107 -25.43 -6.90 16.90
C PRO A 107 -26.91 -7.33 17.14
N GLY A 108 -27.55 -6.79 18.18
CA GLY A 108 -28.97 -7.05 18.46
C GLY A 108 -29.93 -6.48 17.41
N LEU A 109 -29.50 -5.42 16.71
CA LEU A 109 -30.26 -4.77 15.64
C LEU A 109 -30.04 -5.40 14.27
N VAL A 110 -28.96 -6.18 14.10
CA VAL A 110 -28.64 -6.85 12.84
C VAL A 110 -29.54 -8.07 12.67
N LYS A 111 -30.34 -8.08 11.62
CA LYS A 111 -31.20 -9.21 11.26
C LYS A 111 -30.60 -9.94 10.06
N ILE A 112 -30.26 -11.20 10.25
CA ILE A 112 -29.81 -12.07 9.17
C ILE A 112 -31.04 -12.84 8.70
N PRO A 113 -31.37 -12.81 7.41
CA PRO A 113 -32.44 -13.66 6.86
C PRO A 113 -32.13 -15.13 7.13
N ALA A 114 -33.16 -15.94 7.40
CA ALA A 114 -32.94 -17.37 7.55
C ALA A 114 -32.46 -17.98 6.21
N PRO A 115 -31.62 -19.02 6.21
CA PRO A 115 -31.14 -19.65 4.98
C PRO A 115 -32.27 -20.10 4.03
N ALA A 116 -33.45 -20.38 4.56
CA ALA A 116 -34.65 -20.69 3.77
C ALA A 116 -35.17 -19.48 3.01
N ASP A 117 -35.15 -18.30 3.64
CA ASP A 117 -35.59 -17.03 3.02
C ASP A 117 -34.65 -16.61 1.90
N ILE A 118 -33.33 -16.84 2.08
CA ILE A 118 -32.31 -16.59 1.07
C ILE A 118 -32.51 -17.53 -0.13
N LYS A 119 -32.76 -18.82 0.11
CA LYS A 119 -33.06 -19.79 -0.96
C LYS A 119 -34.35 -19.49 -1.69
N GLU A 120 -35.37 -18.99 -1.00
CA GLU A 120 -36.65 -18.60 -1.61
C GLU A 120 -36.44 -17.32 -2.48
N ALA A 121 -35.67 -16.36 -2.00
CA ALA A 121 -35.29 -15.18 -2.78
C ALA A 121 -34.42 -15.53 -3.98
N ALA A 122 -33.43 -16.39 -3.82
CA ALA A 122 -32.58 -16.90 -4.89
C ALA A 122 -33.32 -17.74 -5.90
N GLY A 123 -34.29 -18.59 -5.44
CA GLY A 123 -35.10 -19.40 -6.34
C GLY A 123 -36.10 -18.63 -7.21
N SER A 124 -36.34 -17.36 -6.89
CA SER A 124 -37.19 -16.44 -7.69
C SER A 124 -36.43 -15.60 -8.72
N ASP A 125 -35.12 -15.50 -8.57
CA ASP A 125 -34.22 -14.73 -9.47
C ASP A 125 -33.13 -15.67 -10.05
N PRO A 126 -33.22 -16.01 -11.36
CA PRO A 126 -32.24 -16.91 -11.98
C PRO A 126 -30.82 -16.35 -12.06
N ASP A 127 -30.61 -15.06 -11.76
CA ASP A 127 -29.30 -14.42 -11.76
C ASP A 127 -28.62 -14.50 -10.38
N ILE A 128 -29.31 -15.02 -9.35
CA ILE A 128 -28.76 -15.20 -8.00
C ILE A 128 -28.33 -16.66 -7.80
N ASP A 129 -27.05 -16.88 -7.52
CA ASP A 129 -26.44 -18.20 -7.26
C ASP A 129 -26.86 -19.27 -8.31
N PRO A 130 -26.61 -19.00 -9.62
CA PRO A 130 -27.15 -19.85 -10.70
C PRO A 130 -26.58 -21.26 -10.72
N ASP A 131 -25.41 -21.50 -10.12
CA ASP A 131 -24.75 -22.80 -10.02
C ASP A 131 -24.97 -23.48 -8.65
N GLY A 132 -25.53 -22.76 -7.69
CA GLY A 132 -25.90 -23.27 -6.38
C GLY A 132 -24.71 -23.52 -5.44
N ASP A 133 -23.58 -22.90 -5.70
CA ASP A 133 -22.38 -23.03 -4.87
C ASP A 133 -22.35 -22.07 -3.66
N GLY A 134 -23.32 -21.15 -3.59
CA GLY A 134 -23.50 -20.16 -2.52
C GLY A 134 -22.57 -18.95 -2.65
N ILE A 135 -22.00 -18.70 -3.84
CA ILE A 135 -21.11 -17.58 -4.12
C ILE A 135 -21.39 -17.01 -5.51
N ASP A 136 -21.55 -15.69 -5.60
CA ASP A 136 -21.55 -14.99 -6.90
C ASP A 136 -20.32 -14.13 -7.05
N ILE A 137 -19.76 -14.10 -8.25
CA ILE A 137 -18.66 -13.20 -8.63
C ILE A 137 -19.13 -12.24 -9.71
N ILE A 138 -19.38 -11.00 -9.32
CA ILE A 138 -19.97 -9.96 -10.15
C ILE A 138 -18.90 -8.99 -10.62
N ASP A 139 -18.83 -8.72 -11.93
CA ASP A 139 -17.98 -7.69 -12.47
C ASP A 139 -18.54 -6.29 -12.15
N VAL A 140 -17.76 -5.47 -11.46
CA VAL A 140 -18.13 -4.11 -11.09
C VAL A 140 -17.18 -3.11 -11.73
N SER A 141 -17.73 -2.00 -12.21
CA SER A 141 -16.92 -0.94 -12.80
C SER A 141 -17.51 0.43 -12.56
N GLY A 142 -16.65 1.41 -12.36
CA GLY A 142 -16.98 2.82 -12.30
C GLY A 142 -16.17 3.61 -13.31
N SER A 143 -16.23 4.93 -13.24
CA SER A 143 -15.47 5.81 -14.14
C SER A 143 -13.96 5.68 -13.99
N THR A 144 -13.48 5.25 -12.80
CA THR A 144 -12.06 5.23 -12.44
C THR A 144 -11.56 3.85 -11.99
N PHE A 145 -12.45 2.85 -11.90
CA PHE A 145 -12.06 1.51 -11.44
C PHE A 145 -12.77 0.40 -12.22
N LYS A 146 -12.16 -0.78 -12.19
CA LYS A 146 -12.75 -2.07 -12.54
C LYS A 146 -12.38 -3.06 -11.45
N GLY A 147 -13.30 -3.92 -11.10
CA GLY A 147 -13.09 -4.91 -10.04
C GLY A 147 -14.09 -6.04 -10.12
N LYS A 148 -13.98 -6.93 -9.15
CA LYS A 148 -14.95 -8.02 -8.93
C LYS A 148 -15.49 -7.91 -7.52
N MET A 149 -16.79 -8.10 -7.39
CA MET A 149 -17.47 -8.23 -6.10
C MET A 149 -17.82 -9.70 -5.90
N MET A 150 -17.37 -10.25 -4.78
CA MET A 150 -17.77 -11.60 -4.38
C MET A 150 -18.91 -11.47 -3.36
N VAL A 151 -20.03 -12.07 -3.66
CA VAL A 151 -21.17 -12.20 -2.75
C VAL A 151 -21.14 -13.60 -2.16
N VAL A 152 -21.05 -13.70 -0.85
CA VAL A 152 -21.07 -14.98 -0.12
C VAL A 152 -22.37 -15.04 0.66
N TYR A 153 -23.25 -15.96 0.31
CA TYR A 153 -24.60 -16.05 0.88
C TYR A 153 -24.62 -16.63 2.30
N ASP A 154 -23.62 -17.43 2.65
CA ASP A 154 -23.43 -17.94 4.00
C ASP A 154 -22.22 -17.30 4.66
N PRO A 155 -22.41 -16.30 5.55
CA PRO A 155 -21.29 -15.61 6.22
C PRO A 155 -20.42 -16.52 7.09
N SER A 156 -20.89 -17.72 7.46
CA SER A 156 -20.10 -18.70 8.21
C SER A 156 -18.90 -19.22 7.42
N ARG A 157 -18.93 -19.07 6.10
CA ARG A 157 -17.83 -19.42 5.17
C ARG A 157 -16.73 -18.36 5.10
N VAL A 158 -16.95 -17.19 5.69
CA VAL A 158 -15.98 -16.09 5.72
C VAL A 158 -15.21 -16.12 7.04
N PHE A 159 -13.89 -16.06 6.98
CA PHE A 159 -13.05 -16.04 8.17
C PHE A 159 -11.75 -15.23 7.93
N VAL A 160 -11.07 -14.88 9.00
CA VAL A 160 -9.77 -14.20 8.94
C VAL A 160 -8.66 -15.24 8.76
N GLY A 161 -8.03 -15.24 7.58
CA GLY A 161 -6.81 -16.00 7.32
C GLY A 161 -5.59 -15.29 7.92
N ILE A 162 -4.64 -16.06 8.43
CA ILE A 162 -3.44 -15.54 9.10
C ILE A 162 -2.15 -16.00 8.40
N SER A 163 -1.11 -15.19 8.51
CA SER A 163 0.21 -15.52 7.96
C SER A 163 1.00 -16.55 8.79
N GLY A 164 0.51 -16.89 9.99
CA GLY A 164 1.17 -17.74 10.95
C GLY A 164 1.30 -17.06 12.31
N LYS A 165 2.44 -17.19 12.96
CA LYS A 165 2.71 -16.48 14.21
C LYS A 165 2.93 -14.99 13.95
N PHE A 166 2.58 -14.18 14.95
CA PHE A 166 2.79 -12.75 14.94
C PHE A 166 3.94 -12.34 15.87
N GLY A 167 4.69 -11.31 15.50
CA GLY A 167 5.77 -10.75 16.29
C GLY A 167 6.80 -10.01 15.45
N LEU A 168 7.67 -9.25 16.10
CA LEU A 168 8.69 -8.40 15.46
C LEU A 168 9.67 -9.19 14.57
N GLU A 169 10.02 -10.41 14.98
CA GLU A 169 10.95 -11.29 14.24
C GLU A 169 10.25 -12.21 13.25
N GLU A 170 8.92 -12.21 13.25
CA GLU A 170 8.13 -13.00 12.33
C GLU A 170 7.97 -12.26 11.00
N HIS A 171 7.80 -13.02 9.92
CA HIS A 171 7.57 -12.47 8.59
C HIS A 171 6.14 -12.75 8.14
N GLY A 172 5.46 -11.68 7.70
CA GLY A 172 4.18 -11.81 7.04
C GLY A 172 4.31 -12.60 5.74
N LYS A 173 3.19 -13.15 5.30
CA LYS A 173 3.07 -13.85 4.02
C LYS A 173 2.27 -13.02 3.04
N THR A 174 2.52 -13.21 1.76
CA THR A 174 1.68 -12.66 0.71
C THR A 174 0.30 -13.32 0.70
N LEU A 175 -0.69 -12.64 0.14
CA LEU A 175 -2.05 -13.19 0.04
C LEU A 175 -2.10 -14.56 -0.65
N PRO A 176 -1.38 -14.83 -1.77
CA PRO A 176 -1.30 -16.18 -2.32
C PRO A 176 -0.74 -17.23 -1.36
N GLU A 177 0.30 -16.91 -0.61
CA GLU A 177 0.89 -17.85 0.36
C GLU A 177 -0.05 -18.15 1.53
N ILE A 178 -0.85 -17.16 1.97
CA ILE A 178 -1.90 -17.38 2.97
C ILE A 178 -3.02 -18.23 2.37
N TYR A 179 -3.49 -17.89 1.16
CA TYR A 179 -4.51 -18.63 0.44
C TYR A 179 -4.14 -20.11 0.30
N ASP A 180 -2.91 -20.41 -0.12
CA ASP A 180 -2.40 -21.77 -0.32
C ASP A 180 -2.21 -22.55 1.00
N SER A 181 -2.25 -21.87 2.16
CA SER A 181 -2.13 -22.52 3.47
C SER A 181 -3.44 -23.05 4.04
N TYR A 182 -4.57 -22.78 3.39
CA TYR A 182 -5.89 -23.26 3.77
C TYR A 182 -6.51 -24.12 2.67
N ASP A 183 -7.25 -25.14 3.07
CA ASP A 183 -7.98 -26.00 2.13
C ASP A 183 -9.33 -25.38 1.72
N ASN A 184 -9.74 -25.62 0.48
CA ASN A 184 -11.07 -25.27 -0.05
C ASN A 184 -11.38 -23.75 -0.04
N ILE A 185 -10.37 -22.92 -0.24
CA ILE A 185 -10.56 -21.47 -0.37
C ILE A 185 -10.98 -21.14 -1.81
N VAL A 186 -12.03 -20.34 -1.96
CA VAL A 186 -12.54 -19.88 -3.25
C VAL A 186 -11.97 -18.50 -3.59
N GLY A 187 -11.75 -17.65 -2.59
CA GLY A 187 -11.20 -16.33 -2.77
C GLY A 187 -10.65 -15.72 -1.49
N ALA A 188 -9.82 -14.73 -1.61
CA ALA A 188 -9.25 -13.99 -0.49
C ALA A 188 -9.04 -12.53 -0.85
N ILE A 189 -9.09 -11.67 0.16
CA ILE A 189 -8.83 -10.24 0.05
C ILE A 189 -7.98 -9.79 1.23
N ASN A 190 -7.22 -8.71 1.07
CA ASN A 190 -6.49 -8.11 2.19
C ASN A 190 -7.46 -7.73 3.31
N GLY A 191 -7.07 -8.09 4.53
CA GLY A 191 -7.81 -7.78 5.75
C GLY A 191 -7.19 -6.62 6.52
N GLY A 192 -6.64 -6.88 7.71
CA GLY A 192 -6.03 -5.87 8.57
C GLY A 192 -4.70 -5.33 8.07
N GLY A 193 -4.30 -4.17 8.60
CA GLY A 193 -2.98 -3.60 8.37
C GLY A 193 -1.90 -4.22 9.26
N PHE A 194 -0.66 -3.89 8.98
CA PHE A 194 0.50 -4.27 9.79
C PHE A 194 1.42 -3.06 10.01
N ASP A 195 2.32 -3.17 10.99
CA ASP A 195 3.29 -2.12 11.27
C ASP A 195 4.39 -2.11 10.19
N ASP A 196 4.46 -1.02 9.41
CA ASP A 196 5.43 -0.81 8.34
C ASP A 196 6.49 0.25 8.67
N ARG A 197 6.58 0.68 9.95
CA ARG A 197 7.58 1.66 10.38
C ARG A 197 9.00 1.10 10.23
N PRO A 198 10.02 1.96 10.07
CA PRO A 198 11.40 1.51 10.02
C PRO A 198 11.76 0.60 11.20
N GLY A 199 12.23 -0.62 10.92
CA GLY A 199 12.53 -1.66 11.91
C GLY A 199 11.37 -2.65 12.16
N HIS A 200 10.17 -2.40 11.64
CA HIS A 200 8.97 -3.23 11.81
C HIS A 200 8.42 -3.76 10.47
N MET A 201 9.12 -3.54 9.35
CA MET A 201 8.66 -3.82 7.99
C MET A 201 8.65 -5.32 7.63
N THR A 202 8.52 -6.21 8.60
CA THR A 202 8.50 -7.65 8.37
C THR A 202 7.12 -8.17 7.95
N GLY A 203 6.05 -7.37 8.18
CA GLY A 203 4.66 -7.82 8.02
C GLY A 203 4.21 -8.81 9.10
N GLY A 204 5.05 -9.08 10.09
CA GLY A 204 4.74 -10.02 11.19
C GLY A 204 4.01 -9.38 12.37
N GLU A 205 3.91 -8.05 12.43
CA GLU A 205 3.21 -7.34 13.50
C GLU A 205 1.91 -6.71 12.98
N PRO A 206 0.75 -7.34 13.21
CA PRO A 206 -0.52 -6.76 12.84
C PRO A 206 -0.78 -5.43 13.56
N TRP A 207 -1.44 -4.52 12.90
CA TRP A 207 -1.85 -3.27 13.51
C TRP A 207 -3.25 -3.41 14.09
N GLY A 208 -3.35 -3.35 15.41
CA GLY A 208 -4.61 -3.43 16.14
C GLY A 208 -5.02 -4.85 16.53
N ILE A 209 -6.26 -5.21 16.27
CA ILE A 209 -6.83 -6.51 16.63
C ILE A 209 -6.70 -7.52 15.48
N VAL A 210 -6.42 -8.77 15.82
CA VAL A 210 -6.64 -9.93 14.94
C VAL A 210 -7.31 -11.03 15.75
N MET A 211 -8.51 -11.40 15.34
CA MET A 211 -9.23 -12.57 15.84
C MET A 211 -9.52 -13.51 14.67
N SER A 212 -9.35 -14.78 14.87
CA SER A 212 -9.65 -15.81 13.88
C SER A 212 -10.28 -17.03 14.55
N GLN A 213 -11.41 -17.42 14.03
CA GLN A 213 -12.15 -18.61 14.47
C GLN A 213 -12.40 -18.66 16.00
N GLY A 214 -12.64 -17.52 16.62
CA GLY A 214 -12.94 -17.37 18.04
C GLY A 214 -11.70 -17.18 18.92
N GLU A 215 -10.49 -17.20 18.37
CA GLU A 215 -9.26 -16.95 19.12
C GLU A 215 -8.78 -15.52 18.91
N VAL A 216 -8.38 -14.85 20.01
CA VAL A 216 -7.66 -13.57 19.95
C VAL A 216 -6.19 -13.87 19.70
N LEU A 217 -5.71 -13.59 18.51
CA LEU A 217 -4.34 -13.89 18.10
C LEU A 217 -3.40 -12.68 18.27
N TRP A 218 -3.96 -11.47 18.19
CA TRP A 218 -3.24 -10.22 18.37
C TRP A 218 -4.19 -9.13 18.86
N GLY A 219 -3.70 -8.17 19.62
CA GLY A 219 -4.55 -7.07 20.11
C GLY A 219 -4.26 -6.69 21.55
N THR A 220 -3.01 -6.72 21.97
CA THR A 220 -2.58 -6.25 23.28
C THR A 220 -2.03 -4.81 23.17
N PRO A 221 -2.26 -4.01 24.21
CA PRO A 221 -3.05 -4.25 25.40
C PRO A 221 -4.56 -4.18 25.16
N MET A 222 -5.33 -4.99 25.89
CA MET A 222 -6.80 -5.13 25.73
C MET A 222 -7.61 -3.87 26.04
N TYR A 223 -7.01 -2.84 26.58
CA TYR A 223 -7.70 -1.56 26.91
C TYR A 223 -7.57 -0.49 25.82
N TYR A 224 -6.79 -0.72 24.76
CA TYR A 224 -6.80 0.16 23.60
C TYR A 224 -7.99 -0.13 22.70
N THR A 225 -8.61 0.92 22.20
CA THR A 225 -9.67 0.81 21.20
C THR A 225 -9.08 0.84 19.80
N TRP A 226 -9.65 0.03 18.92
CA TRP A 226 -9.24 -0.09 17.53
C TRP A 226 -10.46 0.00 16.61
N ASP A 227 -10.29 0.63 15.45
CA ASP A 227 -11.29 0.60 14.39
C ASP A 227 -11.37 -0.83 13.87
N THR A 228 -12.42 -1.53 14.22
CA THR A 228 -12.55 -2.97 14.07
C THR A 228 -13.68 -3.31 13.11
N ILE A 229 -13.40 -4.24 12.21
CA ILE A 229 -14.43 -4.97 11.44
C ILE A 229 -14.39 -6.40 11.91
N GLY A 230 -15.53 -6.95 12.30
CA GLY A 230 -15.61 -8.31 12.78
C GLY A 230 -16.90 -9.01 12.37
N ILE A 231 -16.89 -10.32 12.49
CA ILE A 231 -18.06 -11.20 12.31
C ILE A 231 -18.25 -11.95 13.61
N THR A 232 -19.46 -11.92 14.14
CA THR A 232 -19.83 -12.65 15.38
C THR A 232 -20.02 -14.15 15.13
N CYS A 233 -20.11 -14.94 16.20
CA CYS A 233 -20.40 -16.37 16.13
C CYS A 233 -21.78 -16.66 15.52
N ASP A 234 -22.71 -15.72 15.60
CA ASP A 234 -24.03 -15.79 14.96
C ASP A 234 -24.05 -15.08 13.59
N ASN A 235 -22.87 -14.92 12.96
CA ASN A 235 -22.66 -14.43 11.60
C ASN A 235 -23.07 -12.97 11.34
N LYS A 236 -23.13 -12.14 12.35
CA LYS A 236 -23.44 -10.72 12.21
C LYS A 236 -22.17 -9.88 12.01
N LEU A 237 -22.23 -8.97 11.07
CA LEU A 237 -21.16 -7.97 10.88
C LEU A 237 -21.21 -6.95 12.03
N VAL A 238 -20.05 -6.71 12.61
CA VAL A 238 -19.82 -5.66 13.62
C VAL A 238 -18.73 -4.72 13.11
N VAL A 239 -19.02 -3.44 13.14
CA VAL A 239 -18.07 -2.39 12.75
C VAL A 239 -18.11 -1.31 13.82
N GLY A 240 -16.96 -0.82 14.20
CA GLY A 240 -16.85 0.29 15.15
C GLY A 240 -15.53 0.30 15.89
N ARG A 241 -15.37 1.29 16.75
CA ARG A 241 -14.18 1.47 17.54
C ARG A 241 -14.34 0.80 18.90
N MET A 242 -13.65 -0.31 19.10
CA MET A 242 -13.80 -1.13 20.29
C MET A 242 -12.48 -1.70 20.79
N THR A 243 -12.47 -2.09 22.04
CA THR A 243 -11.42 -2.89 22.65
C THR A 243 -11.53 -4.35 22.24
N VAL A 244 -10.44 -5.10 22.43
CA VAL A 244 -10.48 -6.57 22.25
C VAL A 244 -11.51 -7.22 23.18
N GLN A 245 -11.63 -6.72 24.41
CA GLN A 245 -12.59 -7.27 25.38
C GLN A 245 -14.03 -7.05 24.93
N GLU A 246 -14.38 -5.86 24.46
CA GLU A 246 -15.71 -5.56 23.93
C GLU A 246 -16.04 -6.45 22.71
N ALA A 247 -15.06 -6.68 21.80
CA ALA A 247 -15.25 -7.61 20.69
C ALA A 247 -15.55 -9.04 21.18
N VAL A 248 -14.81 -9.53 22.19
CA VAL A 248 -15.04 -10.82 22.81
C VAL A 248 -16.42 -10.90 23.47
N ASP A 249 -16.80 -9.86 24.25
CA ASP A 249 -18.08 -9.80 24.94
C ASP A 249 -19.29 -9.76 23.97
N MET A 250 -19.09 -9.18 22.78
CA MET A 250 -20.07 -9.21 21.69
C MET A 250 -20.11 -10.54 20.91
N GLY A 251 -19.27 -11.51 21.26
CA GLY A 251 -19.21 -12.80 20.59
C GLY A 251 -18.58 -12.75 19.20
N VAL A 252 -17.68 -11.79 18.95
CA VAL A 252 -16.94 -11.72 17.69
C VAL A 252 -16.01 -12.93 17.57
N ARG A 253 -16.09 -13.66 16.44
CA ARG A 253 -15.25 -14.83 16.14
C ARG A 253 -14.09 -14.50 15.22
N ASP A 254 -14.28 -13.58 14.30
CA ASP A 254 -13.27 -13.11 13.36
C ASP A 254 -13.25 -11.60 13.34
N ALA A 255 -12.09 -11.00 13.46
CA ALA A 255 -11.93 -9.54 13.43
C ALA A 255 -10.56 -9.11 12.97
N VAL A 256 -10.53 -7.97 12.32
CA VAL A 256 -9.31 -7.24 11.97
C VAL A 256 -9.48 -5.75 12.24
N LYS A 257 -8.37 -5.06 12.49
CA LYS A 257 -8.39 -3.61 12.41
C LYS A 257 -8.35 -3.20 10.96
N PHE A 258 -9.33 -2.43 10.55
CA PHE A 258 -9.36 -1.79 9.25
C PHE A 258 -9.95 -0.38 9.43
N GLY A 259 -9.19 0.61 9.15
CA GLY A 259 -9.64 1.98 9.24
C GLY A 259 -8.68 2.94 8.55
N PRO A 260 -9.11 4.15 8.29
CA PRO A 260 -8.25 5.17 7.71
C PRO A 260 -7.04 5.37 8.63
N ILE A 261 -5.89 5.39 8.00
CA ILE A 261 -4.61 5.66 8.66
C ILE A 261 -4.42 7.17 8.74
#